data_75459b3e33ce40c921f2c3f7771f22d5
#
_entry.id   75459b3e33ce40c921f2c3f7771f22d5
#
_cell.length_a   1.000
_cell.length_b   1.000
_cell.length_c   1.000
_cell.angle_alpha   90.00
_cell.angle_beta   90.00
_cell.angle_gamma   90.00
#
_symmetry.space_group_name_H-M   'P 1'
#
loop_
_entity.id
_entity.type
_entity.pdbx_description
1 polymer ?
#
loop_
_entity_poly.entity_id
_entity_poly.type
_entity_poly.pdbx_seq_one_letter_code
_entity_poly.pdbx_strand_id
1 'polypeptide(L)'
;SDSMWYREKGFGKHDWLYCMLLNFGGNVGLHGRMNQLVNGYYDACAHVNGKRMRGVGATPEGIENNPVMFELLYELPWRAERFSPDVWLQGYLKARYGGELSPEVMEAWRALEHTVYNAPKNSPGEGTLESLLCARPGFHLDRTSTWGYSKLFYSPDSTSKAADLMLSVAEQYKGNNNFEYDLVDIVRQSNADKGNALLDEISQSYDRKDKENFRKQTQQFLELILSQDSLLSTRKEFSVSSWLTAARSLGNTDAEKKLYEWNASALITVWGDSIASNQGGLHDYSHREWSGLLKDLYYLRWKT
;
A
#
# COMPACT_ATOMS: atom_id res chain seq x y z
N SER A 1 27.72 -2.96 0.70
CA SER A 1 26.41 -2.37 0.84
C SER A 1 26.20 -1.27 -0.19
N ASP A 2 25.07 -1.30 -0.90
CA ASP A 2 24.75 -0.27 -1.90
C ASP A 2 24.00 0.92 -1.29
N SER A 3 23.88 0.97 0.04
CA SER A 3 23.22 2.06 0.75
C SER A 3 23.94 3.38 0.51
N MET A 4 23.18 4.46 0.30
CA MET A 4 23.71 5.79 0.01
C MET A 4 24.74 6.24 1.06
N TRP A 5 24.42 6.09 2.34
CA TRP A 5 25.32 6.46 3.44
C TRP A 5 26.68 5.73 3.39
N TYR A 6 26.70 4.49 2.86
CA TYR A 6 27.93 3.73 2.70
C TYR A 6 28.74 4.24 1.51
N ARG A 7 28.11 4.41 0.34
CA ARG A 7 28.76 4.93 -0.89
C ARG A 7 29.33 6.33 -0.69
N GLU A 8 28.57 7.20 -0.04
CA GLU A 8 28.94 8.59 0.21
C GLU A 8 29.78 8.76 1.49
N LYS A 9 30.37 7.69 2.02
CA LYS A 9 31.26 7.68 3.19
C LYS A 9 30.69 8.46 4.40
N GLY A 10 29.40 8.27 4.67
CA GLY A 10 28.70 8.95 5.76
C GLY A 10 28.53 10.45 5.54
N PHE A 11 28.47 10.88 4.27
CA PHE A 11 28.30 12.28 3.86
C PHE A 11 29.41 13.22 4.39
N GLY A 12 30.62 12.69 4.59
CA GLY A 12 31.79 13.44 5.01
C GLY A 12 31.64 14.05 6.41
N LYS A 13 31.60 15.37 6.50
CA LYS A 13 31.49 16.11 7.78
C LYS A 13 30.05 16.56 8.12
N HIS A 14 29.07 16.20 7.34
CA HIS A 14 27.68 16.58 7.57
C HIS A 14 26.97 15.59 8.51
N ASP A 15 26.11 16.09 9.37
CA ASP A 15 25.17 15.26 10.11
C ASP A 15 24.04 14.80 9.19
N TRP A 16 23.49 13.62 9.41
CA TRP A 16 22.50 13.03 8.55
C TRP A 16 21.48 12.17 9.30
N LEU A 17 20.34 11.89 8.67
CA LEU A 17 19.28 11.04 9.17
C LEU A 17 19.18 9.77 8.35
N TYR A 18 18.89 8.65 9.01
CA TYR A 18 18.53 7.40 8.35
C TYR A 18 17.05 7.46 7.96
N CYS A 19 16.77 7.62 6.68
CA CYS A 19 15.42 7.88 6.20
C CYS A 19 14.82 6.66 5.50
N MET A 20 13.50 6.48 5.67
CA MET A 20 12.67 5.56 4.91
C MET A 20 11.78 6.35 3.96
N LEU A 21 11.82 5.99 2.68
CA LEU A 21 10.83 6.40 1.69
C LEU A 21 9.83 5.25 1.51
N LEU A 22 8.56 5.56 1.61
CA LEU A 22 7.48 4.60 1.42
C LEU A 22 6.30 5.33 0.76
N ASN A 23 5.43 4.59 0.07
CA ASN A 23 4.17 5.07 -0.48
C ASN A 23 4.33 6.11 -1.60
N PHE A 24 5.00 5.75 -2.67
CA PHE A 24 5.03 6.57 -3.90
C PHE A 24 3.61 6.86 -4.39
N GLY A 25 3.34 8.12 -4.68
CA GLY A 25 1.99 8.59 -5.03
C GLY A 25 0.96 8.46 -3.90
N GLY A 26 1.36 7.93 -2.74
CA GLY A 26 0.46 7.59 -1.63
C GLY A 26 -0.43 6.37 -1.90
N ASN A 27 0.00 5.44 -2.72
CA ASN A 27 -0.69 4.18 -2.99
C ASN A 27 -0.90 3.37 -1.72
N VAL A 28 -2.09 2.79 -1.56
CA VAL A 28 -2.54 2.18 -0.30
C VAL A 28 -2.16 0.71 -0.13
N GLY A 29 -1.43 0.10 -1.06
CA GLY A 29 -1.01 -1.31 -0.96
C GLY A 29 -0.19 -1.61 0.30
N LEU A 30 -0.35 -2.80 0.86
CA LEU A 30 0.52 -3.28 1.93
C LEU A 30 1.93 -3.51 1.38
N HIS A 31 2.91 -2.88 2.00
CA HIS A 31 4.30 -2.99 1.56
C HIS A 31 5.28 -2.60 2.65
N GLY A 32 6.43 -3.24 2.64
CA GLY A 32 7.54 -2.86 3.50
C GLY A 32 8.78 -3.73 3.30
N ARG A 33 9.83 -3.35 4.01
CA ARG A 33 11.12 -4.07 4.05
C ARG A 33 11.63 -4.10 5.49
N MET A 34 10.84 -4.70 6.39
CA MET A 34 11.11 -4.68 7.84
C MET A 34 12.51 -5.17 8.18
N ASN A 35 12.93 -6.32 7.65
CA ASN A 35 14.24 -6.88 7.91
C ASN A 35 15.38 -5.98 7.38
N GLN A 36 15.19 -5.37 6.22
CA GLN A 36 16.18 -4.44 5.65
C GLN A 36 16.23 -3.13 6.42
N LEU A 37 15.08 -2.63 6.90
CA LEU A 37 14.99 -1.41 7.69
C LEU A 37 15.75 -1.58 9.01
N VAL A 38 15.47 -2.64 9.76
CA VAL A 38 16.15 -2.94 11.04
C VAL A 38 17.64 -3.17 10.81
N ASN A 39 18.00 -4.08 9.92
CA ASN A 39 19.40 -4.41 9.67
C ASN A 39 20.20 -3.20 9.16
N GLY A 40 19.66 -2.46 8.21
CA GLY A 40 20.32 -1.30 7.64
C GLY A 40 20.57 -0.18 8.66
N TYR A 41 19.64 0.04 9.57
CA TYR A 41 19.80 1.02 10.66
C TYR A 41 20.96 0.62 11.59
N TYR A 42 20.95 -0.61 12.11
CA TYR A 42 22.01 -1.05 13.04
C TYR A 42 23.37 -1.25 12.35
N ASP A 43 23.39 -1.62 11.08
CA ASP A 43 24.63 -1.62 10.28
C ASP A 43 25.20 -0.21 10.16
N ALA A 44 24.34 0.79 9.95
CA ALA A 44 24.76 2.19 9.92
C ALA A 44 25.28 2.66 11.29
N CYS A 45 24.61 2.31 12.38
CA CYS A 45 25.05 2.64 13.75
C CYS A 45 26.43 2.06 14.08
N ALA A 46 26.68 0.81 13.68
CA ALA A 46 27.93 0.11 13.97
C ALA A 46 29.11 0.55 13.08
N HIS A 47 28.85 1.15 11.92
CA HIS A 47 29.87 1.49 10.94
C HIS A 47 30.53 2.85 11.23
N VAL A 48 31.81 2.99 10.88
CA VAL A 48 32.55 4.25 11.03
C VAL A 48 31.88 5.44 10.31
N ASN A 49 31.22 5.19 9.19
CA ASN A 49 30.47 6.18 8.43
C ASN A 49 29.17 6.60 9.13
N GLY A 50 28.68 5.84 10.10
CA GLY A 50 27.47 6.15 10.87
C GLY A 50 27.67 7.12 12.03
N LYS A 51 28.90 7.48 12.38
CA LYS A 51 29.22 8.35 13.54
C LYS A 51 28.48 9.70 13.55
N ARG A 52 28.04 10.17 12.38
CA ARG A 52 27.32 11.44 12.21
C ARG A 52 25.82 11.25 11.94
N MET A 53 25.32 10.03 12.03
CA MET A 53 23.89 9.78 12.04
C MET A 53 23.27 10.31 13.33
N ARG A 54 22.21 11.12 13.23
CA ARG A 54 21.56 11.81 14.37
C ARG A 54 20.17 11.30 14.70
N GLY A 55 19.64 10.43 13.86
CA GLY A 55 18.32 9.86 14.05
C GLY A 55 17.75 9.28 12.77
N VAL A 56 16.44 9.14 12.77
CA VAL A 56 15.65 8.62 11.64
C VAL A 56 14.70 9.66 11.09
N GLY A 57 14.22 9.45 9.87
CA GLY A 57 13.22 10.27 9.22
C GLY A 57 12.38 9.47 8.24
N ALA A 58 11.20 9.96 7.89
CA ALA A 58 10.36 9.39 6.87
C ALA A 58 10.01 10.43 5.82
N THR A 59 9.86 9.97 4.58
CA THR A 59 9.43 10.80 3.45
C THR A 59 8.27 10.11 2.74
N PRO A 60 7.08 10.03 3.39
CA PRO A 60 5.89 9.46 2.76
C PRO A 60 5.27 10.46 1.78
N GLU A 61 4.77 9.98 0.65
CA GLU A 61 3.91 10.77 -0.23
C GLU A 61 2.43 10.62 0.11
N GLY A 62 2.10 9.74 1.04
CA GLY A 62 0.82 9.55 1.73
C GLY A 62 1.09 8.85 3.05
N ILE A 63 0.32 9.20 4.08
CA ILE A 63 0.53 8.71 5.46
C ILE A 63 -0.58 7.77 5.93
N GLU A 64 -1.55 7.50 5.06
CA GLU A 64 -2.76 6.77 5.40
C GLU A 64 -2.60 5.24 5.42
N ASN A 65 -1.43 4.71 5.09
CA ASN A 65 -1.21 3.26 4.99
C ASN A 65 0.08 2.80 5.66
N ASN A 66 0.23 1.49 5.82
CA ASN A 66 1.42 0.84 6.39
C ASN A 66 1.90 1.42 7.75
N PRO A 67 1.00 1.67 8.73
CA PRO A 67 1.39 2.27 10.01
C PRO A 67 2.48 1.47 10.72
N VAL A 68 2.49 0.15 10.57
CA VAL A 68 3.49 -0.75 11.15
C VAL A 68 4.92 -0.41 10.72
N MET A 69 5.12 0.06 9.49
CA MET A 69 6.44 0.43 8.99
C MET A 69 6.94 1.74 9.60
N PHE A 70 6.05 2.70 9.81
CA PHE A 70 6.39 3.97 10.45
C PHE A 70 6.66 3.78 11.94
N GLU A 71 5.84 3.00 12.63
CA GLU A 71 6.07 2.62 14.04
C GLU A 71 7.44 1.95 14.19
N LEU A 72 7.74 0.96 13.36
CA LEU A 72 9.05 0.28 13.38
C LEU A 72 10.20 1.27 13.18
N LEU A 73 10.12 2.15 12.17
CA LEU A 73 11.16 3.15 11.88
C LEU A 73 11.42 4.05 13.09
N TYR A 74 10.37 4.61 13.68
CA TYR A 74 10.52 5.58 14.76
C TYR A 74 10.87 4.95 16.11
N GLU A 75 10.70 3.63 16.25
CA GLU A 75 11.13 2.90 17.44
C GLU A 75 12.63 2.52 17.40
N LEU A 76 13.24 2.40 16.23
CA LEU A 76 14.66 2.01 16.08
C LEU A 76 15.63 2.82 16.96
N PRO A 77 15.56 4.17 17.02
CA PRO A 77 16.51 4.95 17.83
C PRO A 77 16.37 4.76 19.34
N TRP A 78 15.26 4.23 19.81
CA TRP A 78 14.97 4.00 21.22
C TRP A 78 15.44 2.64 21.73
N ARG A 79 15.92 1.76 20.81
CA ARG A 79 16.43 0.44 21.13
C ARG A 79 17.93 0.38 20.94
N ALA A 80 18.64 0.01 22.01
CA ALA A 80 20.10 -0.06 22.01
C ALA A 80 20.64 -1.20 21.14
N GLU A 81 19.88 -2.29 21.01
CA GLU A 81 20.32 -3.52 20.36
C GLU A 81 19.42 -3.90 19.20
N ARG A 82 20.02 -4.56 18.21
CA ARG A 82 19.31 -5.13 17.06
C ARG A 82 18.33 -6.20 17.53
N PHE A 83 17.16 -6.20 16.95
CA PHE A 83 16.07 -7.14 17.23
C PHE A 83 15.51 -7.76 15.95
N SER A 84 14.78 -8.87 16.09
CA SER A 84 14.00 -9.47 15.01
C SER A 84 12.67 -8.74 14.84
N PRO A 85 12.26 -8.38 13.61
CA PRO A 85 10.92 -7.86 13.36
C PRO A 85 9.80 -8.77 13.86
N ASP A 86 9.91 -10.09 13.74
CA ASP A 86 8.90 -11.04 14.25
C ASP A 86 8.70 -10.93 15.78
N VAL A 87 9.78 -10.77 16.54
CA VAL A 87 9.69 -10.55 18.00
C VAL A 87 9.09 -9.19 18.32
N TRP A 88 9.50 -8.16 17.61
CA TRP A 88 8.98 -6.80 17.76
C TRP A 88 7.49 -6.73 17.44
N LEU A 89 7.06 -7.42 16.39
CA LEU A 89 5.67 -7.44 15.90
C LEU A 89 4.67 -7.89 16.98
N GLN A 90 5.04 -8.84 17.82
CA GLN A 90 4.19 -9.26 18.94
C GLN A 90 3.90 -8.10 19.90
N GLY A 91 4.92 -7.32 20.23
CA GLY A 91 4.77 -6.13 21.11
C GLY A 91 3.92 -5.05 20.45
N TYR A 92 4.17 -4.78 19.17
CA TYR A 92 3.39 -3.84 18.37
C TYR A 92 1.90 -4.21 18.34
N LEU A 93 1.57 -5.47 18.03
CA LEU A 93 0.18 -5.93 17.95
C LEU A 93 -0.53 -5.92 19.30
N LYS A 94 0.16 -6.27 20.41
CA LYS A 94 -0.39 -6.13 21.76
C LYS A 94 -0.74 -4.69 22.10
N ALA A 95 0.13 -3.75 21.75
CA ALA A 95 -0.13 -2.33 21.93
C ALA A 95 -1.27 -1.81 21.04
N ARG A 96 -1.33 -2.28 19.80
CA ARG A 96 -2.30 -1.84 18.80
C ARG A 96 -3.72 -2.36 19.03
N TYR A 97 -3.85 -3.65 19.41
CA TYR A 97 -5.17 -4.28 19.60
C TYR A 97 -5.58 -4.40 21.05
N GLY A 98 -4.63 -4.25 21.96
CA GLY A 98 -4.83 -4.43 23.41
C GLY A 98 -4.93 -5.90 23.82
N GLY A 99 -4.59 -6.20 25.07
CA GLY A 99 -4.76 -7.53 25.67
C GLY A 99 -3.88 -8.63 25.11
N GLU A 100 -4.33 -9.86 25.29
CA GLU A 100 -3.69 -11.04 24.72
C GLU A 100 -4.16 -11.26 23.28
N LEU A 101 -3.19 -11.57 22.42
CA LEU A 101 -3.45 -11.81 21.00
C LEU A 101 -3.89 -13.26 20.77
N SER A 102 -4.87 -13.45 19.90
CA SER A 102 -5.19 -14.80 19.44
C SER A 102 -4.05 -15.37 18.57
N PRO A 103 -3.88 -16.69 18.55
CA PRO A 103 -2.88 -17.34 17.68
C PRO A 103 -3.07 -16.97 16.19
N GLU A 104 -4.31 -16.85 15.75
CA GLU A 104 -4.70 -16.52 14.37
C GLU A 104 -4.19 -15.13 13.96
N VAL A 105 -4.33 -14.13 14.83
CA VAL A 105 -3.78 -12.77 14.61
C VAL A 105 -2.26 -12.84 14.44
N MET A 106 -1.57 -13.57 15.32
CA MET A 106 -0.12 -13.69 15.23
C MET A 106 0.30 -14.43 13.95
N GLU A 107 -0.41 -15.49 13.55
CA GLU A 107 -0.12 -16.22 12.31
C GLU A 107 -0.37 -15.35 11.07
N ALA A 108 -1.47 -14.58 11.04
CA ALA A 108 -1.78 -13.65 9.95
C ALA A 108 -0.66 -12.63 9.76
N TRP A 109 -0.25 -11.96 10.83
CA TRP A 109 0.78 -10.93 10.76
C TRP A 109 2.18 -11.47 10.47
N ARG A 110 2.51 -12.69 10.92
CA ARG A 110 3.75 -13.37 10.49
C ARG A 110 3.74 -13.67 9.00
N ALA A 111 2.61 -14.12 8.46
CA ALA A 111 2.48 -14.32 7.01
C ALA A 111 2.70 -13.00 6.24
N LEU A 112 2.17 -11.88 6.74
CA LEU A 112 2.40 -10.55 6.13
C LEU A 112 3.85 -10.07 6.31
N GLU A 113 4.46 -10.27 7.48
CA GLU A 113 5.86 -9.92 7.74
C GLU A 113 6.79 -10.67 6.79
N HIS A 114 6.55 -11.94 6.52
CA HIS A 114 7.37 -12.75 5.62
C HIS A 114 7.09 -12.51 4.12
N THR A 115 6.05 -11.76 3.79
CA THR A 115 5.63 -11.46 2.41
C THR A 115 5.62 -9.97 2.12
N VAL A 116 4.47 -9.31 2.23
CA VAL A 116 4.27 -7.91 1.85
C VAL A 116 5.21 -6.94 2.58
N TYR A 117 5.60 -7.25 3.82
CA TYR A 117 6.50 -6.44 4.63
C TYR A 117 7.96 -6.88 4.60
N ASN A 118 8.32 -7.80 3.71
CA ASN A 118 9.70 -8.24 3.50
C ASN A 118 10.10 -8.24 2.02
N ALA A 119 9.75 -7.17 1.31
CA ALA A 119 10.08 -7.03 -0.10
C ALA A 119 11.59 -7.20 -0.34
N PRO A 120 12.00 -8.00 -1.34
CA PRO A 120 13.41 -8.20 -1.67
C PRO A 120 14.10 -6.89 -2.03
N LYS A 121 15.40 -6.78 -1.70
CA LYS A 121 16.21 -5.60 -2.02
C LYS A 121 16.19 -5.24 -3.51
N ASN A 122 16.08 -6.24 -4.36
CA ASN A 122 16.10 -6.08 -5.82
C ASN A 122 14.70 -6.17 -6.44
N SER A 123 13.64 -6.12 -5.64
CA SER A 123 12.30 -6.06 -6.23
C SER A 123 12.16 -4.78 -7.06
N PRO A 124 11.59 -4.88 -8.27
CA PRO A 124 11.24 -3.70 -9.04
C PRO A 124 10.22 -2.87 -8.22
N GLY A 125 10.42 -1.58 -8.18
CA GLY A 125 9.58 -0.67 -7.40
C GLY A 125 10.06 -0.49 -5.95
N GLU A 126 10.01 0.74 -5.51
CA GLU A 126 10.39 1.16 -4.16
C GLU A 126 9.18 1.40 -3.27
N GLY A 127 7.98 1.25 -3.82
CA GLY A 127 6.71 1.47 -3.15
C GLY A 127 5.80 0.25 -3.14
N THR A 128 4.55 0.50 -2.83
CA THR A 128 3.50 -0.52 -2.81
C THR A 128 3.28 -1.14 -4.19
N LEU A 129 2.96 -2.42 -4.22
CA LEU A 129 2.50 -3.06 -5.45
C LEU A 129 1.11 -2.52 -5.81
N GLU A 130 0.92 -2.19 -7.08
CA GLU A 130 -0.32 -1.56 -7.53
C GLU A 130 -1.43 -2.57 -7.76
N SER A 131 -2.63 -2.19 -7.37
CA SER A 131 -3.87 -2.91 -7.69
C SER A 131 -4.30 -2.59 -9.12
N LEU A 132 -4.33 -3.59 -10.00
CA LEU A 132 -4.83 -3.46 -11.37
C LEU A 132 -6.35 -3.24 -11.45
N LEU A 133 -7.09 -3.39 -10.34
CA LEU A 133 -8.49 -2.95 -10.26
C LEU A 133 -8.65 -1.46 -10.58
N CYS A 134 -7.62 -0.66 -10.25
CA CYS A 134 -7.57 0.79 -10.49
C CYS A 134 -7.00 1.17 -11.85
N ALA A 135 -6.50 0.22 -12.63
CA ALA A 135 -5.81 0.49 -13.88
C ALA A 135 -6.75 1.02 -14.98
N ARG A 136 -6.16 1.63 -16.01
CA ARG A 136 -6.83 1.85 -17.28
C ARG A 136 -6.96 0.52 -18.01
N PRO A 137 -8.12 0.22 -18.63
CA PRO A 137 -8.34 -1.08 -19.26
C PRO A 137 -7.27 -1.44 -20.30
N GLY A 138 -6.81 -2.66 -20.24
CA GLY A 138 -5.81 -3.21 -21.15
C GLY A 138 -5.51 -4.67 -20.82
N PHE A 139 -4.82 -5.35 -21.73
CA PHE A 139 -4.30 -6.70 -21.53
C PHE A 139 -2.83 -6.66 -21.15
N HIS A 140 -2.35 -7.69 -20.43
CA HIS A 140 -0.94 -7.83 -20.02
C HIS A 140 -0.39 -6.61 -19.27
N LEU A 141 -1.22 -5.99 -18.43
CA LEU A 141 -0.81 -4.85 -17.64
C LEU A 141 0.15 -5.29 -16.54
N ASP A 142 1.20 -4.51 -16.33
CA ASP A 142 2.17 -4.68 -15.26
C ASP A 142 2.16 -3.52 -14.25
N ARG A 143 1.26 -2.53 -14.45
CA ARG A 143 1.14 -1.33 -13.61
C ARG A 143 -0.19 -0.62 -13.83
N THR A 144 -0.56 0.19 -12.86
CA THR A 144 -1.69 1.15 -12.93
C THR A 144 -1.20 2.54 -13.28
N SER A 145 -0.13 2.98 -12.66
CA SER A 145 0.49 4.29 -12.89
C SER A 145 1.80 4.18 -13.66
N THR A 146 2.31 5.31 -14.12
CA THR A 146 3.58 5.37 -14.88
C THR A 146 4.78 4.85 -14.08
N TRP A 147 4.79 5.04 -12.75
CA TRP A 147 5.88 4.67 -11.86
C TRP A 147 5.62 3.42 -11.02
N GLY A 148 4.45 2.84 -11.19
CA GLY A 148 4.03 1.69 -10.41
C GLY A 148 4.54 0.36 -10.92
N TYR A 149 4.19 -0.68 -10.17
CA TYR A 149 4.50 -2.05 -10.47
C TYR A 149 3.49 -2.97 -9.78
N SER A 150 2.98 -3.98 -10.47
CA SER A 150 1.92 -4.86 -9.94
C SER A 150 2.35 -6.31 -9.74
N LYS A 151 3.54 -6.70 -10.24
CA LYS A 151 3.99 -8.09 -10.16
C LYS A 151 4.41 -8.46 -8.74
N LEU A 152 3.71 -9.44 -8.17
CA LEU A 152 3.97 -9.92 -6.82
C LEU A 152 5.35 -10.60 -6.72
N PHE A 153 6.03 -10.40 -5.60
CA PHE A 153 7.24 -11.12 -5.18
C PHE A 153 6.93 -12.20 -4.14
N TYR A 154 5.66 -12.43 -3.86
CA TYR A 154 5.12 -13.43 -2.93
C TYR A 154 3.92 -14.14 -3.57
N SER A 155 3.47 -15.25 -2.96
CA SER A 155 2.24 -15.92 -3.39
C SER A 155 1.01 -15.15 -2.91
N PRO A 156 0.01 -14.87 -3.77
CA PRO A 156 -1.26 -14.26 -3.37
C PRO A 156 -2.03 -15.10 -2.32
N ASP A 157 -1.75 -16.40 -2.21
CA ASP A 157 -2.32 -17.25 -1.16
C ASP A 157 -1.92 -16.79 0.24
N SER A 158 -0.78 -16.13 0.38
CA SER A 158 -0.30 -15.63 1.68
C SER A 158 -1.17 -14.50 2.22
N THR A 159 -1.56 -13.54 1.39
CA THR A 159 -2.47 -12.46 1.78
C THR A 159 -3.89 -12.98 1.96
N SER A 160 -4.33 -13.94 1.15
CA SER A 160 -5.62 -14.62 1.35
C SER A 160 -5.66 -15.36 2.69
N LYS A 161 -4.62 -16.12 3.02
CA LYS A 161 -4.52 -16.80 4.32
C LYS A 161 -4.54 -15.81 5.47
N ALA A 162 -3.80 -14.71 5.38
CA ALA A 162 -3.81 -13.67 6.40
C ALA A 162 -5.20 -13.06 6.59
N ALA A 163 -5.92 -12.77 5.50
CA ALA A 163 -7.29 -12.27 5.54
C ALA A 163 -8.26 -13.27 6.21
N ASP A 164 -8.18 -14.54 5.83
CA ASP A 164 -9.04 -15.59 6.40
C ASP A 164 -8.80 -15.79 7.90
N LEU A 165 -7.54 -15.76 8.35
CA LEU A 165 -7.19 -15.83 9.77
C LEU A 165 -7.73 -14.64 10.56
N MET A 166 -7.55 -13.41 10.06
CA MET A 166 -8.11 -12.23 10.69
C MET A 166 -9.64 -12.25 10.74
N LEU A 167 -10.30 -12.69 9.67
CA LEU A 167 -11.77 -12.84 9.61
C LEU A 167 -12.27 -13.88 10.62
N SER A 168 -11.55 -14.99 10.82
CA SER A 168 -11.97 -16.07 11.72
C SER A 168 -12.10 -15.63 13.18
N VAL A 169 -11.40 -14.56 13.57
CA VAL A 169 -11.42 -14.02 14.94
C VAL A 169 -12.08 -12.64 15.04
N ALA A 170 -12.71 -12.14 13.97
CA ALA A 170 -13.24 -10.78 13.91
C ALA A 170 -14.25 -10.47 15.04
N GLU A 171 -15.10 -11.41 15.42
CA GLU A 171 -16.04 -11.22 16.52
C GLU A 171 -15.36 -11.04 17.90
N GLN A 172 -14.16 -11.62 18.10
CA GLN A 172 -13.38 -11.43 19.36
C GLN A 172 -12.87 -10.02 19.50
N TYR A 173 -12.60 -9.35 18.36
CA TYR A 173 -12.03 -8.00 18.30
C TYR A 173 -13.06 -6.93 17.91
N LYS A 174 -14.35 -7.27 17.91
CA LYS A 174 -15.43 -6.34 17.55
C LYS A 174 -15.39 -5.07 18.39
N GLY A 175 -15.44 -3.92 17.73
CA GLY A 175 -15.32 -2.60 18.36
C GLY A 175 -13.86 -2.16 18.62
N ASN A 176 -12.88 -2.99 18.30
CA ASN A 176 -11.48 -2.57 18.29
C ASN A 176 -11.18 -1.86 16.97
N ASN A 177 -11.14 -0.54 17.02
CA ASN A 177 -11.01 0.29 15.82
C ASN A 177 -9.73 -0.01 15.00
N ASN A 178 -8.62 -0.31 15.66
CA ASN A 178 -7.36 -0.62 14.98
C ASN A 178 -7.40 -2.00 14.30
N PHE A 179 -7.98 -2.98 14.98
CA PHE A 179 -8.16 -4.31 14.40
C PHE A 179 -9.10 -4.26 13.19
N GLU A 180 -10.23 -3.57 13.28
CA GLU A 180 -11.18 -3.41 12.19
C GLU A 180 -10.57 -2.69 10.98
N TYR A 181 -9.72 -1.67 11.23
CA TYR A 181 -8.98 -0.99 10.17
C TYR A 181 -8.02 -1.97 9.47
N ASP A 182 -7.18 -2.67 10.22
CA ASP A 182 -6.21 -3.61 9.67
C ASP A 182 -6.88 -4.79 8.96
N LEU A 183 -8.00 -5.30 9.50
CA LEU A 183 -8.79 -6.34 8.85
C LEU A 183 -9.27 -5.90 7.46
N VAL A 184 -9.86 -4.71 7.35
CA VAL A 184 -10.33 -4.17 6.06
C VAL A 184 -9.15 -4.00 5.10
N ASP A 185 -8.02 -3.48 5.57
CA ASP A 185 -6.83 -3.25 4.73
C ASP A 185 -6.18 -4.56 4.26
N ILE A 186 -6.13 -5.59 5.11
CA ILE A 186 -5.62 -6.91 4.75
C ILE A 186 -6.53 -7.60 3.73
N VAL A 187 -7.86 -7.55 3.92
CA VAL A 187 -8.82 -8.09 2.95
C VAL A 187 -8.76 -7.32 1.62
N ARG A 188 -8.60 -5.99 1.67
CA ARG A 188 -8.36 -5.16 0.48
C ARG A 188 -7.13 -5.65 -0.30
N GLN A 189 -6.01 -5.89 0.40
CA GLN A 189 -4.80 -6.39 -0.25
C GLN A 189 -5.01 -7.77 -0.89
N SER A 190 -5.65 -8.69 -0.17
CA SER A 190 -5.99 -10.02 -0.71
C SER A 190 -6.85 -9.91 -1.99
N ASN A 191 -7.81 -9.01 -2.01
CA ASN A 191 -8.65 -8.79 -3.19
C ASN A 191 -7.88 -8.12 -4.34
N ALA A 192 -6.98 -7.19 -4.04
CA ALA A 192 -6.10 -6.59 -5.06
C ALA A 192 -5.19 -7.64 -5.71
N ASP A 193 -4.59 -8.53 -4.93
CA ASP A 193 -3.75 -9.62 -5.41
C ASP A 193 -4.55 -10.61 -6.30
N LYS A 194 -5.78 -10.95 -5.87
CA LYS A 194 -6.72 -11.76 -6.68
C LYS A 194 -7.09 -11.06 -7.99
N GLY A 195 -7.33 -9.75 -7.93
CA GLY A 195 -7.63 -8.94 -9.11
C GLY A 195 -6.49 -8.94 -10.13
N ASN A 196 -5.25 -8.79 -9.66
CA ASN A 196 -4.07 -8.84 -10.50
C ASN A 196 -3.92 -10.21 -11.19
N ALA A 197 -4.05 -11.30 -10.42
CA ALA A 197 -4.01 -12.67 -10.98
C ALA A 197 -5.14 -12.93 -11.99
N LEU A 198 -6.35 -12.48 -11.69
CA LEU A 198 -7.51 -12.64 -12.56
C LEU A 198 -7.36 -11.88 -13.88
N LEU A 199 -6.72 -10.71 -13.87
CA LEU A 199 -6.44 -9.96 -15.09
C LEU A 199 -5.41 -10.68 -15.98
N ASP A 200 -4.42 -11.34 -15.40
CA ASP A 200 -3.51 -12.21 -16.15
C ASP A 200 -4.24 -13.37 -16.79
N GLU A 201 -5.19 -14.02 -16.09
CA GLU A 201 -6.03 -15.08 -16.66
C GLU A 201 -6.93 -14.57 -17.80
N ILE A 202 -7.52 -13.38 -17.65
CA ILE A 202 -8.31 -12.71 -18.68
C ILE A 202 -7.46 -12.49 -19.95
N SER A 203 -6.24 -11.98 -19.77
CA SER A 203 -5.31 -11.74 -20.88
C SER A 203 -4.95 -13.03 -21.61
N GLN A 204 -4.67 -14.11 -20.87
CA GLN A 204 -4.38 -15.43 -21.44
C GLN A 204 -5.59 -16.03 -22.16
N SER A 205 -6.80 -15.87 -21.64
CA SER A 205 -8.03 -16.35 -22.31
C SER A 205 -8.31 -15.59 -23.60
N TYR A 206 -8.01 -14.29 -23.62
CA TYR A 206 -8.07 -13.48 -24.82
C TYR A 206 -7.09 -13.97 -25.89
N ASP A 207 -5.83 -14.21 -25.54
CA ASP A 207 -4.79 -14.70 -26.45
C ASP A 207 -5.14 -16.06 -27.06
N ARG A 208 -5.68 -16.96 -26.25
CA ARG A 208 -6.15 -18.29 -26.68
C ARG A 208 -7.47 -18.25 -27.44
N LYS A 209 -8.13 -17.08 -27.53
CA LYS A 209 -9.47 -16.90 -28.10
C LYS A 209 -10.54 -17.74 -27.38
N ASP A 210 -10.34 -18.01 -26.11
CA ASP A 210 -11.26 -18.75 -25.24
C ASP A 210 -12.38 -17.81 -24.77
N LYS A 211 -13.43 -17.71 -25.57
CA LYS A 211 -14.53 -16.75 -25.33
C LYS A 211 -15.32 -17.07 -24.06
N GLU A 212 -15.42 -18.33 -23.69
CA GLU A 212 -16.19 -18.74 -22.51
C GLU A 212 -15.48 -18.30 -21.24
N ASN A 213 -14.22 -18.70 -21.07
CA ASN A 213 -13.42 -18.30 -19.91
C ASN A 213 -13.22 -16.79 -19.87
N PHE A 214 -12.97 -16.14 -21.00
CA PHE A 214 -12.85 -14.70 -21.07
C PHE A 214 -14.09 -13.98 -20.50
N ARG A 215 -15.30 -14.37 -20.92
CA ARG A 215 -16.54 -13.77 -20.41
C ARG A 215 -16.74 -14.01 -18.92
N LYS A 216 -16.49 -15.23 -18.46
CA LYS A 216 -16.61 -15.59 -17.04
C LYS A 216 -15.64 -14.77 -16.18
N GLN A 217 -14.37 -14.73 -16.57
CA GLN A 217 -13.31 -14.05 -15.82
C GLN A 217 -13.49 -12.52 -15.82
N THR A 218 -13.90 -11.91 -16.94
CA THR A 218 -14.19 -10.47 -16.98
C THR A 218 -15.39 -10.13 -16.10
N GLN A 219 -16.42 -10.96 -16.04
CA GLN A 219 -17.55 -10.75 -15.11
C GLN A 219 -17.07 -10.82 -13.66
N GLN A 220 -16.25 -11.82 -13.31
CA GLN A 220 -15.69 -11.94 -11.95
C GLN A 220 -14.82 -10.74 -11.58
N PHE A 221 -14.02 -10.22 -12.51
CA PHE A 221 -13.21 -9.04 -12.29
C PHE A 221 -14.04 -7.78 -12.01
N LEU A 222 -15.11 -7.57 -12.76
CA LEU A 222 -16.04 -6.45 -12.54
C LEU A 222 -16.77 -6.59 -11.19
N GLU A 223 -17.19 -7.79 -10.82
CA GLU A 223 -17.80 -8.07 -9.53
C GLU A 223 -16.84 -7.85 -8.37
N LEU A 224 -15.55 -8.19 -8.55
CA LEU A 224 -14.51 -7.96 -7.56
C LEU A 224 -14.31 -6.47 -7.30
N ILE A 225 -14.29 -5.61 -8.33
CA ILE A 225 -14.21 -4.15 -8.17
C ILE A 225 -15.38 -3.63 -7.31
N LEU A 226 -16.61 -4.08 -7.57
CA LEU A 226 -17.78 -3.65 -6.80
C LEU A 226 -17.76 -4.18 -5.35
N SER A 227 -17.31 -5.41 -5.16
CA SER A 227 -17.14 -6.01 -3.84
C SER A 227 -16.08 -5.27 -3.02
N GLN A 228 -14.98 -4.88 -3.65
CA GLN A 228 -13.94 -4.06 -3.03
C GLN A 228 -14.45 -2.68 -2.64
N ASP A 229 -15.25 -2.03 -3.50
CA ASP A 229 -15.91 -0.77 -3.16
C ASP A 229 -16.79 -0.90 -1.92
N SER A 230 -17.59 -1.98 -1.86
CA SER A 230 -18.49 -2.26 -0.74
C SER A 230 -17.70 -2.51 0.56
N LEU A 231 -16.62 -3.29 0.51
CA LEU A 231 -15.73 -3.51 1.65
C LEU A 231 -15.18 -2.17 2.18
N LEU A 232 -14.59 -1.37 1.30
CA LEU A 232 -13.93 -0.13 1.66
C LEU A 232 -14.91 0.95 2.13
N SER A 233 -16.18 0.88 1.73
CA SER A 233 -17.24 1.78 2.21
C SER A 233 -17.53 1.63 3.71
N THR A 234 -17.12 0.52 4.33
CA THR A 234 -17.27 0.27 5.77
C THR A 234 -16.40 1.16 6.64
N ARG A 235 -15.37 1.80 6.04
CA ARG A 235 -14.39 2.63 6.75
C ARG A 235 -14.21 3.98 6.06
N LYS A 236 -14.32 5.06 6.85
CA LYS A 236 -14.13 6.43 6.35
C LYS A 236 -12.72 6.70 5.81
N GLU A 237 -11.73 5.98 6.31
CA GLU A 237 -10.32 6.09 5.93
C GLU A 237 -10.10 5.67 4.47
N PHE A 238 -10.94 4.78 3.96
CA PHE A 238 -10.89 4.30 2.58
C PHE A 238 -12.00 4.90 1.69
N SER A 239 -12.55 6.05 2.07
CA SER A 239 -13.63 6.71 1.32
C SER A 239 -13.16 7.98 0.62
N VAL A 240 -13.42 8.08 -0.68
CA VAL A 240 -13.16 9.31 -1.45
C VAL A 240 -13.94 10.51 -0.92
N SER A 241 -15.10 10.28 -0.31
CA SER A 241 -15.93 11.39 0.22
C SER A 241 -15.23 12.13 1.35
N SER A 242 -14.44 11.45 2.20
CA SER A 242 -13.66 12.09 3.26
C SER A 242 -12.63 13.06 2.68
N TRP A 243 -11.91 12.65 1.65
CA TRP A 243 -10.92 13.45 0.94
C TRP A 243 -11.53 14.70 0.26
N LEU A 244 -12.61 14.49 -0.48
CA LEU A 244 -13.29 15.59 -1.19
C LEU A 244 -13.96 16.57 -0.23
N THR A 245 -14.55 16.09 0.86
CA THR A 245 -15.13 16.94 1.90
C THR A 245 -14.06 17.79 2.57
N ALA A 246 -12.91 17.23 2.90
CA ALA A 246 -11.79 17.98 3.47
C ALA A 246 -11.30 19.06 2.50
N ALA A 247 -11.13 18.74 1.22
CA ALA A 247 -10.74 19.72 0.20
C ALA A 247 -11.74 20.87 0.07
N ARG A 248 -13.04 20.55 0.00
CA ARG A 248 -14.12 21.58 -0.06
C ARG A 248 -14.15 22.48 1.16
N SER A 249 -13.84 21.95 2.34
CA SER A 249 -13.85 22.72 3.59
C SER A 249 -12.82 23.85 3.63
N LEU A 250 -11.80 23.82 2.77
CA LEU A 250 -10.79 24.87 2.66
C LEU A 250 -11.28 26.10 1.86
N GLY A 251 -12.36 25.96 1.09
CA GLY A 251 -12.90 27.08 0.29
C GLY A 251 -13.84 27.97 1.08
N ASN A 252 -13.73 29.28 0.89
CA ASN A 252 -14.61 30.29 1.48
C ASN A 252 -15.82 30.61 0.59
N THR A 253 -15.66 30.48 -0.72
CA THR A 253 -16.71 30.71 -1.73
C THR A 253 -17.09 29.41 -2.44
N ASP A 254 -18.25 29.33 -3.07
CA ASP A 254 -18.67 28.17 -3.84
C ASP A 254 -17.75 27.90 -5.05
N ALA A 255 -17.17 28.94 -5.63
CA ALA A 255 -16.19 28.79 -6.70
C ALA A 255 -14.88 28.12 -6.19
N GLU A 256 -14.37 28.56 -5.04
CA GLU A 256 -13.20 27.97 -4.39
C GLU A 256 -13.47 26.51 -3.98
N LYS A 257 -14.62 26.23 -3.38
CA LYS A 257 -15.01 24.87 -3.01
C LYS A 257 -15.02 23.90 -4.20
N LYS A 258 -15.58 24.36 -5.33
CA LYS A 258 -15.58 23.56 -6.58
C LYS A 258 -14.17 23.37 -7.15
N LEU A 259 -13.34 24.43 -7.12
CA LEU A 259 -11.96 24.35 -7.59
C LEU A 259 -11.13 23.39 -6.75
N TYR A 260 -11.24 23.46 -5.43
CA TYR A 260 -10.48 22.58 -4.53
C TYR A 260 -10.94 21.13 -4.63
N GLU A 261 -12.24 20.88 -4.77
CA GLU A 261 -12.77 19.53 -5.03
C GLU A 261 -12.26 18.98 -6.36
N TRP A 262 -12.25 19.79 -7.41
CA TRP A 262 -11.72 19.40 -8.72
C TRP A 262 -10.23 19.06 -8.64
N ASN A 263 -9.42 19.92 -8.00
CA ASN A 263 -7.99 19.67 -7.79
C ASN A 263 -7.75 18.39 -6.99
N ALA A 264 -8.50 18.19 -5.91
CA ALA A 264 -8.41 17.01 -5.07
C ALA A 264 -8.79 15.73 -5.83
N SER A 265 -9.80 15.81 -6.69
CA SER A 265 -10.22 14.69 -7.55
C SER A 265 -9.16 14.38 -8.61
N ALA A 266 -8.64 15.41 -9.29
CA ALA A 266 -7.60 15.25 -10.31
C ALA A 266 -6.34 14.60 -9.72
N LEU A 267 -5.92 15.02 -8.54
CA LEU A 267 -4.72 14.51 -7.86
C LEU A 267 -4.76 12.99 -7.65
N ILE A 268 -5.88 12.46 -7.18
CA ILE A 268 -6.03 11.03 -6.82
C ILE A 268 -6.61 10.17 -7.95
N THR A 269 -6.79 10.70 -9.14
CA THR A 269 -7.30 9.97 -10.30
C THR A 269 -6.31 10.02 -11.46
N VAL A 270 -6.29 11.12 -12.21
CA VAL A 270 -5.46 11.27 -13.42
C VAL A 270 -4.13 11.97 -13.17
N TRP A 271 -3.93 12.49 -11.97
CA TRP A 271 -2.78 13.26 -11.49
C TRP A 271 -2.75 14.72 -11.97
N GLY A 272 -3.20 15.03 -13.15
CA GLY A 272 -3.17 16.35 -13.72
C GLY A 272 -4.04 16.48 -14.97
N ASP A 273 -3.87 17.56 -15.73
CA ASP A 273 -4.53 17.70 -17.02
C ASP A 273 -3.98 16.70 -18.06
N SER A 274 -4.63 16.64 -19.24
CA SER A 274 -4.26 15.69 -20.28
C SER A 274 -2.82 15.90 -20.80
N ILE A 275 -2.30 17.12 -20.76
CA ILE A 275 -0.93 17.43 -21.16
C ILE A 275 0.06 16.92 -20.11
N ALA A 276 -0.12 17.30 -18.85
CA ALA A 276 0.76 16.88 -17.76
C ALA A 276 0.72 15.38 -17.56
N SER A 277 -0.45 14.73 -17.57
CA SER A 277 -0.57 13.30 -17.29
C SER A 277 -0.21 12.42 -18.48
N ASN A 278 -0.50 12.81 -19.72
CA ASN A 278 -0.24 11.96 -20.88
C ASN A 278 1.12 12.24 -21.55
N GLN A 279 1.56 13.50 -21.61
CA GLN A 279 2.83 13.90 -22.21
C GLN A 279 3.96 13.99 -21.20
N GLY A 280 3.67 14.40 -19.96
CA GLY A 280 4.64 14.44 -18.87
C GLY A 280 5.01 13.08 -18.28
N GLY A 281 4.31 12.00 -18.65
CA GLY A 281 4.62 10.64 -18.24
C GLY A 281 4.24 10.30 -16.79
N LEU A 282 3.37 11.07 -16.14
CA LEU A 282 2.91 10.85 -14.77
C LEU A 282 1.40 10.63 -14.69
N HIS A 283 0.84 9.74 -15.51
CA HIS A 283 -0.59 9.44 -15.42
C HIS A 283 -0.90 8.51 -14.24
N ASP A 284 -2.03 8.75 -13.61
CA ASP A 284 -2.60 7.96 -12.53
C ASP A 284 -1.63 7.74 -11.32
N TYR A 285 -0.62 8.61 -11.17
CA TYR A 285 0.48 8.46 -10.22
C TYR A 285 0.02 8.31 -8.77
N SER A 286 -0.98 9.10 -8.38
CA SER A 286 -1.50 9.14 -7.01
C SER A 286 -2.87 8.46 -6.88
N HIS A 287 -3.16 7.49 -7.76
CA HIS A 287 -4.43 6.77 -7.72
C HIS A 287 -4.70 6.16 -6.35
N ARG A 288 -5.98 6.10 -5.97
CA ARG A 288 -6.42 5.50 -4.72
C ARG A 288 -7.39 4.36 -4.96
N GLU A 289 -7.15 3.25 -4.28
CA GLU A 289 -8.10 2.16 -4.17
C GLU A 289 -9.07 2.46 -3.03
N TRP A 290 -10.01 3.38 -3.27
CA TRP A 290 -10.99 3.84 -2.30
C TRP A 290 -12.42 3.62 -2.77
N SER A 291 -13.32 3.40 -1.78
CA SER A 291 -14.76 3.39 -2.03
C SER A 291 -15.22 4.71 -2.65
N GLY A 292 -16.13 4.60 -3.61
CA GLY A 292 -16.57 5.68 -4.50
C GLY A 292 -15.71 5.76 -5.77
N LEU A 293 -14.39 5.70 -5.69
CA LEU A 293 -13.55 5.64 -6.89
C LEU A 293 -13.65 4.28 -7.60
N LEU A 294 -13.66 3.19 -6.85
CA LEU A 294 -13.80 1.85 -7.42
C LEU A 294 -15.08 1.71 -8.22
N LYS A 295 -16.22 2.09 -7.64
CA LYS A 295 -17.53 1.99 -8.27
C LYS A 295 -17.75 3.03 -9.38
N ASP A 296 -17.43 4.31 -9.10
CA ASP A 296 -17.87 5.42 -9.94
C ASP A 296 -16.83 5.83 -11.00
N LEU A 297 -15.58 5.33 -10.89
CA LEU A 297 -14.53 5.58 -11.87
C LEU A 297 -13.97 4.27 -12.46
N TYR A 298 -13.36 3.40 -11.65
CA TYR A 298 -12.63 2.25 -12.20
C TYR A 298 -13.54 1.18 -12.77
N TYR A 299 -14.63 0.84 -12.11
CA TYR A 299 -15.64 -0.07 -12.64
C TYR A 299 -16.20 0.41 -13.99
N LEU A 300 -16.48 1.72 -14.12
CA LEU A 300 -16.98 2.28 -15.37
C LEU A 300 -15.92 2.24 -16.48
N ARG A 301 -14.64 2.46 -16.16
CA ARG A 301 -13.54 2.29 -17.13
C ARG A 301 -13.47 0.86 -17.65
N TRP A 302 -13.57 -0.14 -16.77
CA TRP A 302 -13.45 -1.55 -17.14
C TRP A 302 -14.69 -2.14 -17.83
N LYS A 303 -15.86 -1.54 -17.60
CA LYS A 303 -17.12 -1.99 -18.19
C LYS A 303 -17.26 -1.62 -19.68
N THR A 304 -16.52 -0.62 -20.15
CA THR A 304 -16.56 -0.16 -21.54
C THR A 304 -15.82 -1.10 -22.47
#